data_55cf3d06ce6f6386c1a4548d9ca9e778
#
_entry.id   55cf3d06ce6f6386c1a4548d9ca9e778
#
_cell.length_a   1.000
_cell.length_b   1.000
_cell.length_c   1.000
_cell.angle_alpha   90.00
_cell.angle_beta   90.00
_cell.angle_gamma   90.00
#
_symmetry.space_group_name_H-M   'P 1'
#
loop_
_entity.id
_entity.type
_entity.pdbx_description
1 polymer ?
#
loop_
_entity_poly.entity_id
_entity_poly.type
_entity_poly.pdbx_seq_one_letter_code
_entity_poly.pdbx_strand_id
1 'polypeptide(L)'
;MSEKLPAPREGLSGKAMRRVVMGSFAGALMEWYDFFIFGTAAGLVFAPLFYPDSDPFIGLIASFATFGVGFLTRPLGGIVFGHFGDKIGRKITLIWTLAIVGCSTFLIGFIPTYQEIGIWAPLILMVLRLIQGFGLGGEYGGAALMTIESAPESRRGFLGSLPQTAASVGIMLATGIFALCNHFLTSEQFLSWGWRIPFWLSAVMLIVGLFIRLHTEETLDFQKQKTTNNKEKSVPPLIELFKKHPRNILLALGARLAESVSSNIINAFGIVYISSQLALSRDIPLTGMLIASAIGIFSCPLVGWLSDRIGQKSLYLSGAGFCVLFA
;
A
#
# COMPACT_ATOMS: atom_id res chain seq x y z
N MET A 1 42.39 -14.87 -13.32
CA MET A 1 41.96 -13.49 -13.61
C MET A 1 41.06 -13.09 -12.45
N SER A 2 41.54 -12.27 -11.57
CA SER A 2 40.80 -11.77 -10.39
C SER A 2 39.83 -10.68 -10.90
N GLU A 3 38.56 -11.00 -10.94
CA GLU A 3 37.51 -10.05 -11.24
C GLU A 3 37.46 -9.04 -10.07
N LYS A 4 37.90 -7.82 -10.30
CA LYS A 4 37.83 -6.73 -9.32
C LYS A 4 36.37 -6.49 -9.02
N LEU A 5 35.95 -6.80 -7.79
CA LEU A 5 34.65 -6.39 -7.25
C LEU A 5 34.49 -4.88 -7.49
N PRO A 6 33.36 -4.43 -8.04
CA PRO A 6 33.10 -3.01 -8.24
C PRO A 6 33.18 -2.27 -6.89
N ALA A 7 33.84 -1.11 -6.91
CA ALA A 7 33.98 -0.27 -5.72
C ALA A 7 32.62 -0.02 -5.03
N PRO A 8 32.57 0.04 -3.70
CA PRO A 8 31.36 0.33 -2.96
C PRO A 8 30.70 1.60 -3.51
N ARG A 9 29.44 1.54 -3.90
CA ARG A 9 28.71 2.71 -4.37
C ARG A 9 28.61 3.71 -3.21
N GLU A 10 29.22 4.86 -3.35
CA GLU A 10 29.01 5.98 -2.43
C GLU A 10 27.53 6.35 -2.48
N GLY A 11 26.83 6.21 -1.35
CA GLY A 11 25.43 6.56 -1.22
C GLY A 11 25.21 8.06 -1.47
N LEU A 12 23.99 8.44 -1.82
CA LEU A 12 23.60 9.84 -1.98
C LEU A 12 23.97 10.67 -0.74
N SER A 13 24.23 11.96 -0.93
CA SER A 13 24.45 12.88 0.19
C SER A 13 23.27 12.83 1.17
N GLY A 14 23.49 12.99 2.46
CA GLY A 14 22.45 12.82 3.49
C GLY A 14 21.17 13.64 3.23
N LYS A 15 21.29 14.80 2.59
CA LYS A 15 20.14 15.67 2.22
C LYS A 15 19.34 15.09 1.06
N ALA A 16 20.00 14.55 0.04
CA ALA A 16 19.34 13.89 -1.10
C ALA A 16 18.68 12.58 -0.65
N MET A 17 19.38 11.77 0.17
CA MET A 17 18.84 10.53 0.74
C MET A 17 17.59 10.78 1.57
N ARG A 18 17.56 11.82 2.41
CA ARG A 18 16.37 12.19 3.18
C ARG A 18 15.18 12.52 2.28
N ARG A 19 15.39 13.22 1.16
CA ARG A 19 14.31 13.53 0.19
C ARG A 19 13.77 12.26 -0.46
N VAL A 20 14.63 11.33 -0.86
CA VAL A 20 14.22 10.04 -1.44
C VAL A 20 13.38 9.24 -0.44
N VAL A 21 13.86 9.11 0.79
CA VAL A 21 13.14 8.38 1.85
C VAL A 21 11.79 9.02 2.16
N MET A 22 11.74 10.34 2.30
CA MET A 22 10.48 11.07 2.57
C MET A 22 9.48 10.94 1.42
N GLY A 23 9.95 11.01 0.17
CA GLY A 23 9.10 10.80 -1.00
C GLY A 23 8.53 9.38 -1.08
N SER A 24 9.36 8.37 -0.82
CA SER A 24 8.94 6.97 -0.76
C SER A 24 8.00 6.69 0.42
N PHE A 25 8.27 7.28 1.59
CA PHE A 25 7.40 7.19 2.76
C PHE A 25 6.03 7.80 2.49
N ALA A 26 5.96 9.01 1.91
CA ALA A 26 4.69 9.68 1.64
C ALA A 26 3.82 8.91 0.65
N GLY A 27 4.42 8.34 -0.42
CA GLY A 27 3.69 7.49 -1.36
C GLY A 27 3.16 6.21 -0.68
N ALA A 28 4.03 5.50 0.02
CA ALA A 28 3.64 4.30 0.75
C ALA A 28 2.56 4.60 1.82
N LEU A 29 2.67 5.73 2.53
CA LEU A 29 1.67 6.15 3.52
C LEU A 29 0.29 6.30 2.89
N MET A 30 0.20 6.96 1.73
CA MET A 30 -1.06 7.15 1.04
C MET A 30 -1.63 5.82 0.56
N GLU A 31 -0.81 4.95 -0.03
CA GLU A 31 -1.24 3.62 -0.47
C GLU A 31 -1.83 2.80 0.68
N TRP A 32 -1.13 2.73 1.81
CA TRP A 32 -1.58 1.97 2.98
C TRP A 32 -2.80 2.59 3.65
N TYR A 33 -2.86 3.91 3.75
CA TYR A 33 -4.03 4.62 4.24
C TYR A 33 -5.27 4.28 3.42
N ASP A 34 -5.20 4.42 2.09
CA ASP A 34 -6.30 4.11 1.17
C ASP A 34 -6.74 2.65 1.26
N PHE A 35 -5.77 1.75 1.39
CA PHE A 35 -6.03 0.32 1.55
C PHE A 35 -6.84 0.04 2.82
N PHE A 36 -6.43 0.62 3.95
CA PHE A 36 -7.05 0.34 5.24
C PHE A 36 -8.38 1.06 5.44
N ILE A 37 -8.56 2.30 4.94
CA ILE A 37 -9.89 2.93 5.01
C ILE A 37 -10.92 2.14 4.21
N PHE A 38 -10.55 1.63 3.04
CA PHE A 38 -11.47 0.83 2.24
C PHE A 38 -11.75 -0.53 2.90
N GLY A 39 -10.73 -1.24 3.39
CA GLY A 39 -10.90 -2.51 4.09
C GLY A 39 -11.77 -2.39 5.34
N THR A 40 -11.56 -1.34 6.14
CA THR A 40 -12.39 -1.04 7.32
C THR A 40 -13.82 -0.70 6.92
N ALA A 41 -14.02 0.13 5.88
CA ALA A 41 -15.35 0.46 5.37
C ALA A 41 -16.07 -0.77 4.78
N ALA A 42 -15.35 -1.67 4.09
CA ALA A 42 -15.92 -2.92 3.58
C ALA A 42 -16.46 -3.81 4.71
N GLY A 43 -15.75 -3.85 5.84
CA GLY A 43 -16.19 -4.63 7.00
C GLY A 43 -17.31 -3.99 7.83
N LEU A 44 -17.39 -2.67 7.89
CA LEU A 44 -18.28 -1.96 8.81
C LEU A 44 -19.47 -1.24 8.16
N VAL A 45 -19.33 -0.85 6.88
CA VAL A 45 -20.20 0.16 6.25
C VAL A 45 -20.81 -0.31 4.93
N PHE A 46 -20.01 -0.92 4.05
CA PHE A 46 -20.48 -1.14 2.68
C PHE A 46 -21.57 -2.20 2.57
N ALA A 47 -21.55 -3.24 3.42
CA ALA A 47 -22.60 -4.25 3.40
C ALA A 47 -23.98 -3.63 3.63
N PRO A 48 -24.27 -2.89 4.71
CA PRO A 48 -25.59 -2.31 4.96
C PRO A 48 -25.95 -1.16 4.03
N LEU A 49 -25.00 -0.39 3.49
CA LEU A 49 -25.29 0.80 2.70
C LEU A 49 -25.32 0.58 1.19
N PHE A 50 -24.59 -0.43 0.68
CA PHE A 50 -24.47 -0.68 -0.76
C PHE A 50 -25.08 -2.02 -1.19
N TYR A 51 -25.36 -2.92 -0.23
CA TYR A 51 -25.93 -4.25 -0.48
C TYR A 51 -27.09 -4.59 0.49
N PRO A 52 -28.03 -3.64 0.76
CA PRO A 52 -29.05 -3.80 1.82
C PRO A 52 -30.04 -4.94 1.56
N ASP A 53 -30.32 -5.24 0.28
CA ASP A 53 -31.29 -6.27 -0.11
C ASP A 53 -30.70 -7.69 -0.07
N SER A 54 -29.42 -7.84 0.28
CA SER A 54 -28.74 -9.11 0.38
C SER A 54 -28.79 -9.67 1.79
N ASP A 55 -28.71 -11.00 1.92
CA ASP A 55 -28.40 -11.61 3.21
C ASP A 55 -27.13 -10.95 3.80
N PRO A 56 -27.08 -10.68 5.11
CA PRO A 56 -25.96 -9.96 5.73
C PRO A 56 -24.59 -10.57 5.43
N PHE A 57 -24.51 -11.90 5.34
CA PHE A 57 -23.27 -12.60 5.00
C PHE A 57 -22.91 -12.43 3.52
N ILE A 58 -23.90 -12.49 2.62
CA ILE A 58 -23.69 -12.25 1.18
C ILE A 58 -23.29 -10.80 0.94
N GLY A 59 -23.94 -9.83 1.59
CA GLY A 59 -23.58 -8.42 1.51
C GLY A 59 -22.15 -8.15 1.97
N LEU A 60 -21.71 -8.84 3.01
CA LEU A 60 -20.33 -8.77 3.49
C LEU A 60 -19.35 -9.34 2.46
N ILE A 61 -19.63 -10.51 1.89
CA ILE A 61 -18.82 -11.11 0.82
C ILE A 61 -18.75 -10.15 -0.38
N ALA A 62 -19.85 -9.55 -0.80
CA ALA A 62 -19.91 -8.60 -1.90
C ALA A 62 -19.03 -7.34 -1.61
N SER A 63 -19.06 -6.85 -0.38
CA SER A 63 -18.21 -5.73 0.07
C SER A 63 -16.72 -6.06 -0.03
N PHE A 64 -16.30 -7.23 0.45
CA PHE A 64 -14.92 -7.68 0.34
C PHE A 64 -14.53 -8.08 -1.09
N ALA A 65 -15.46 -8.61 -1.89
CA ALA A 65 -15.24 -8.83 -3.32
C ALA A 65 -14.96 -7.50 -4.03
N THR A 66 -15.72 -6.45 -3.73
CA THR A 66 -15.47 -5.09 -4.24
C THR A 66 -14.10 -4.56 -3.81
N PHE A 67 -13.68 -4.84 -2.57
CA PHE A 67 -12.31 -4.56 -2.14
C PHE A 67 -11.28 -5.30 -2.98
N GLY A 68 -11.51 -6.58 -3.23
CA GLY A 68 -10.63 -7.47 -4.01
C GLY A 68 -10.51 -7.08 -5.49
N VAL A 69 -11.58 -6.57 -6.10
CA VAL A 69 -11.62 -6.17 -7.52
C VAL A 69 -10.50 -5.19 -7.88
N GLY A 70 -10.13 -4.29 -6.98
CA GLY A 70 -9.02 -3.36 -7.20
C GLY A 70 -7.67 -4.04 -7.47
N PHE A 71 -7.46 -5.27 -6.98
CA PHE A 71 -6.21 -6.00 -7.25
C PHE A 71 -6.13 -6.53 -8.68
N LEU A 72 -7.25 -6.73 -9.36
CA LEU A 72 -7.27 -7.23 -10.74
C LEU A 72 -6.66 -6.25 -11.74
N THR A 73 -6.77 -4.95 -11.48
CA THR A 73 -6.25 -3.91 -12.36
C THR A 73 -4.82 -3.48 -12.03
N ARG A 74 -4.26 -3.88 -10.88
CA ARG A 74 -2.88 -3.56 -10.49
C ARG A 74 -1.82 -4.06 -11.50
N PRO A 75 -1.87 -5.31 -12.02
CA PRO A 75 -0.90 -5.75 -13.04
C PRO A 75 -0.97 -4.91 -14.31
N LEU A 76 -2.17 -4.53 -14.75
CA LEU A 76 -2.35 -3.66 -15.92
C LEU A 76 -1.75 -2.27 -15.67
N GLY A 77 -2.01 -1.69 -14.50
CA GLY A 77 -1.39 -0.44 -14.08
C GLY A 77 0.13 -0.52 -14.06
N GLY A 78 0.69 -1.61 -13.52
CA GLY A 78 2.13 -1.84 -13.49
C GLY A 78 2.76 -1.87 -14.88
N ILE A 79 2.13 -2.53 -15.85
CA ILE A 79 2.59 -2.57 -17.24
C ILE A 79 2.52 -1.18 -17.88
N VAL A 80 1.38 -0.51 -17.77
CA VAL A 80 1.12 0.79 -18.40
C VAL A 80 2.04 1.87 -17.80
N PHE A 81 2.03 2.02 -16.48
CA PHE A 81 2.83 3.04 -15.81
C PHE A 81 4.33 2.70 -15.80
N GLY A 82 4.71 1.42 -15.84
CA GLY A 82 6.09 1.01 -16.08
C GLY A 82 6.59 1.51 -17.43
N HIS A 83 5.82 1.27 -18.50
CA HIS A 83 6.17 1.74 -19.85
C HIS A 83 6.23 3.27 -19.94
N PHE A 84 5.26 3.97 -19.37
CA PHE A 84 5.28 5.43 -19.33
C PHE A 84 6.42 5.97 -18.46
N GLY A 85 6.74 5.34 -17.34
CA GLY A 85 7.86 5.72 -16.48
C GLY A 85 9.21 5.70 -17.19
N ASP A 86 9.41 4.69 -18.04
CA ASP A 86 10.63 4.59 -18.85
C ASP A 86 10.68 5.62 -20.00
N LYS A 87 9.52 6.09 -20.47
CA LYS A 87 9.40 7.01 -21.62
C LYS A 87 9.41 8.48 -21.25
N ILE A 88 8.59 8.87 -20.26
CA ILE A 88 8.35 10.28 -19.87
C ILE A 88 9.00 10.67 -18.54
N GLY A 89 9.52 9.68 -17.79
CA GLY A 89 10.16 9.87 -16.50
C GLY A 89 9.35 9.30 -15.35
N ARG A 90 10.06 8.78 -14.36
CA ARG A 90 9.45 8.14 -13.19
C ARG A 90 8.70 9.13 -12.30
N LYS A 91 9.23 10.34 -12.13
CA LYS A 91 8.59 11.40 -11.35
C LYS A 91 7.19 11.74 -11.86
N ILE A 92 7.05 11.98 -13.16
CA ILE A 92 5.78 12.37 -13.79
C ILE A 92 4.76 11.23 -13.66
N THR A 93 5.20 10.00 -13.94
CA THR A 93 4.37 8.80 -13.80
C THR A 93 3.85 8.62 -12.39
N LEU A 94 4.72 8.78 -11.38
CA LEU A 94 4.34 8.68 -9.98
C LEU A 94 3.39 9.81 -9.52
N ILE A 95 3.45 11.00 -10.11
CA ILE A 95 2.47 12.07 -9.86
C ILE A 95 1.09 11.67 -10.38
N TRP A 96 1.02 11.11 -11.59
CA TRP A 96 -0.24 10.65 -12.17
C TRP A 96 -0.85 9.49 -11.40
N THR A 97 -0.04 8.49 -11.00
CA THR A 97 -0.54 7.36 -10.20
C THR A 97 -1.12 7.84 -8.87
N LEU A 98 -0.41 8.75 -8.19
CA LEU A 98 -0.85 9.34 -6.93
C LEU A 98 -2.16 10.13 -7.10
N ALA A 99 -2.27 10.94 -8.18
CA ALA A 99 -3.48 11.70 -8.47
C ALA A 99 -4.68 10.77 -8.74
N ILE A 100 -4.49 9.71 -9.54
CA ILE A 100 -5.54 8.74 -9.84
C ILE A 100 -6.03 8.06 -8.56
N VAL A 101 -5.12 7.57 -7.72
CA VAL A 101 -5.44 6.90 -6.47
C VAL A 101 -6.18 7.83 -5.52
N GLY A 102 -5.60 9.01 -5.24
CA GLY A 102 -6.18 9.93 -4.27
C GLY A 102 -7.51 10.53 -4.71
N CYS A 103 -7.67 10.88 -6.00
CA CYS A 103 -8.96 11.33 -6.51
C CYS A 103 -10.02 10.23 -6.44
N SER A 104 -9.67 8.99 -6.79
CA SER A 104 -10.61 7.87 -6.71
C SER A 104 -11.06 7.63 -5.27
N THR A 105 -10.12 7.64 -4.31
CA THR A 105 -10.44 7.48 -2.89
C THR A 105 -11.33 8.60 -2.37
N PHE A 106 -11.00 9.85 -2.70
CA PHE A 106 -11.80 11.01 -2.32
C PHE A 106 -13.22 10.95 -2.86
N LEU A 107 -13.40 10.53 -4.13
CA LEU A 107 -14.70 10.40 -4.77
C LEU A 107 -15.56 9.31 -4.14
N ILE A 108 -14.98 8.26 -3.56
CA ILE A 108 -15.75 7.23 -2.82
C ILE A 108 -16.58 7.85 -1.70
N GLY A 109 -16.04 8.88 -1.02
CA GLY A 109 -16.76 9.60 0.04
C GLY A 109 -18.00 10.37 -0.42
N PHE A 110 -18.21 10.54 -1.72
CA PHE A 110 -19.37 11.23 -2.30
C PHE A 110 -20.39 10.29 -2.93
N ILE A 111 -20.14 8.98 -2.94
CA ILE A 111 -21.08 8.03 -3.54
C ILE A 111 -22.37 8.05 -2.72
N PRO A 112 -23.55 8.24 -3.38
CA PRO A 112 -24.83 8.07 -2.74
C PRO A 112 -25.07 6.60 -2.35
N THR A 113 -25.91 6.34 -1.36
CA THR A 113 -26.21 4.99 -0.89
C THR A 113 -27.11 4.24 -1.88
N TYR A 114 -27.25 2.91 -1.68
CA TYR A 114 -28.16 2.09 -2.48
C TYR A 114 -29.62 2.58 -2.38
N GLN A 115 -30.03 3.09 -1.23
CA GLN A 115 -31.38 3.64 -1.04
C GLN A 115 -31.66 4.87 -1.93
N GLU A 116 -30.62 5.61 -2.30
CA GLU A 116 -30.75 6.83 -3.10
C GLU A 116 -30.68 6.56 -4.61
N ILE A 117 -29.74 5.72 -5.06
CA ILE A 117 -29.46 5.49 -6.49
C ILE A 117 -29.53 4.00 -6.92
N GLY A 118 -29.94 3.11 -6.03
CA GLY A 118 -30.08 1.67 -6.33
C GLY A 118 -28.77 1.02 -6.72
N ILE A 119 -28.81 0.16 -7.74
CA ILE A 119 -27.66 -0.64 -8.21
C ILE A 119 -26.46 0.20 -8.69
N TRP A 120 -26.68 1.48 -9.01
CA TRP A 120 -25.60 2.37 -9.42
C TRP A 120 -24.60 2.64 -8.29
N ALA A 121 -25.02 2.58 -7.03
CA ALA A 121 -24.16 2.80 -5.90
C ALA A 121 -22.99 1.78 -5.85
N PRO A 122 -23.22 0.45 -5.77
CA PRO A 122 -22.15 -0.53 -5.79
C PRO A 122 -21.37 -0.56 -7.12
N LEU A 123 -22.00 -0.26 -8.26
CA LEU A 123 -21.31 -0.18 -9.54
C LEU A 123 -20.30 0.96 -9.59
N ILE A 124 -20.66 2.16 -9.14
CA ILE A 124 -19.75 3.31 -9.08
C ILE A 124 -18.60 2.99 -8.10
N LEU A 125 -18.90 2.39 -6.94
CA LEU A 125 -17.89 1.97 -5.97
C LEU A 125 -16.89 1.00 -6.61
N MET A 126 -17.36 0.00 -7.35
CA MET A 126 -16.53 -0.97 -8.06
C MET A 126 -15.66 -0.30 -9.14
N VAL A 127 -16.24 0.61 -9.94
CA VAL A 127 -15.49 1.34 -10.99
C VAL A 127 -14.38 2.19 -10.37
N LEU A 128 -14.68 2.95 -9.31
CA LEU A 128 -13.67 3.74 -8.61
C LEU A 128 -12.57 2.84 -8.02
N ARG A 129 -12.93 1.65 -7.53
CA ARG A 129 -11.97 0.68 -7.03
C ARG A 129 -11.06 0.11 -8.12
N LEU A 130 -11.59 -0.16 -9.31
CA LEU A 130 -10.80 -0.58 -10.48
C LEU A 130 -9.81 0.52 -10.90
N ILE A 131 -10.27 1.78 -10.96
CA ILE A 131 -9.43 2.95 -11.30
C ILE A 131 -8.33 3.13 -10.25
N GLN A 132 -8.66 3.03 -8.97
CA GLN A 132 -7.72 3.11 -7.85
C GLN A 132 -6.66 2.00 -7.95
N GLY A 133 -7.09 0.75 -8.17
CA GLY A 133 -6.20 -0.39 -8.35
C GLY A 133 -5.24 -0.22 -9.52
N PHE A 134 -5.73 0.31 -10.65
CA PHE A 134 -4.91 0.63 -11.81
C PHE A 134 -3.81 1.66 -11.48
N GLY A 135 -4.15 2.73 -10.75
CA GLY A 135 -3.18 3.72 -10.27
C GLY A 135 -2.11 3.10 -9.35
N LEU A 136 -2.53 2.29 -8.37
CA LEU A 136 -1.64 1.63 -7.40
C LEU A 136 -0.64 0.67 -8.07
N GLY A 137 -0.98 0.07 -9.21
CA GLY A 137 -0.09 -0.84 -9.94
C GLY A 137 1.23 -0.21 -10.35
N GLY A 138 1.25 1.10 -10.61
CA GLY A 138 2.47 1.82 -11.02
C GLY A 138 3.37 2.32 -9.88
N GLU A 139 2.90 2.27 -8.64
CA GLU A 139 3.57 2.96 -7.53
C GLU A 139 4.57 2.09 -6.76
N TYR A 140 4.18 0.86 -6.41
CA TYR A 140 4.91 0.03 -5.44
C TYR A 140 6.34 -0.34 -5.84
N GLY A 141 6.57 -0.70 -7.10
CA GLY A 141 7.89 -1.18 -7.55
C GLY A 141 8.96 -0.08 -7.58
N GLY A 142 8.58 1.15 -7.91
CA GLY A 142 9.52 2.24 -8.09
C GLY A 142 10.05 2.84 -6.78
N ALA A 143 9.19 3.02 -5.80
CA ALA A 143 9.53 3.72 -4.55
C ALA A 143 10.44 2.90 -3.62
N ALA A 144 10.16 1.60 -3.45
CA ALA A 144 10.98 0.71 -2.62
C ALA A 144 12.38 0.49 -3.23
N LEU A 145 12.43 0.19 -4.53
CA LEU A 145 13.70 0.03 -5.25
C LEU A 145 14.55 1.30 -5.18
N MET A 146 13.94 2.46 -5.39
CA MET A 146 14.62 3.75 -5.35
C MET A 146 15.28 4.01 -3.99
N THR A 147 14.63 3.64 -2.89
CA THR A 147 15.19 3.79 -1.54
C THR A 147 16.38 2.83 -1.31
N ILE A 148 16.21 1.55 -1.69
CA ILE A 148 17.21 0.50 -1.47
C ILE A 148 18.45 0.73 -2.35
N GLU A 149 18.27 1.12 -3.61
CA GLU A 149 19.37 1.39 -4.56
C GLU A 149 20.16 2.64 -4.18
N SER A 150 19.50 3.63 -3.59
CA SER A 150 20.12 4.88 -3.15
C SER A 150 20.80 4.75 -1.77
N ALA A 151 20.48 3.70 -1.01
CA ALA A 151 21.00 3.50 0.33
C ALA A 151 22.44 2.92 0.34
N PRO A 152 23.33 3.39 1.23
CA PRO A 152 24.62 2.76 1.46
C PRO A 152 24.43 1.33 1.96
N GLU A 153 25.32 0.41 1.55
CA GLU A 153 25.21 -1.03 1.85
C GLU A 153 25.03 -1.34 3.33
N SER A 154 25.72 -0.60 4.19
CA SER A 154 25.68 -0.77 5.64
C SER A 154 24.36 -0.36 6.32
N ARG A 155 23.44 0.29 5.60
CA ARG A 155 22.17 0.83 6.14
C ARG A 155 20.97 0.54 5.26
N ARG A 156 21.07 -0.41 4.34
CA ARG A 156 19.98 -0.77 3.41
C ARG A 156 18.75 -1.30 4.13
N GLY A 157 18.93 -2.10 5.16
CA GLY A 157 17.84 -2.64 5.97
C GLY A 157 17.11 -1.54 6.72
N PHE A 158 17.82 -0.68 7.43
CA PHE A 158 17.22 0.44 8.15
C PHE A 158 16.50 1.43 7.22
N LEU A 159 17.18 1.90 6.17
CA LEU A 159 16.58 2.89 5.26
C LEU A 159 15.44 2.29 4.42
N GLY A 160 15.55 1.02 4.03
CA GLY A 160 14.50 0.28 3.32
C GLY A 160 13.27 -0.02 4.20
N SER A 161 13.42 -0.07 5.53
CA SER A 161 12.29 -0.27 6.45
C SER A 161 11.47 1.00 6.70
N LEU A 162 12.02 2.20 6.44
CA LEU A 162 11.30 3.46 6.67
C LEU A 162 10.05 3.61 5.79
N PRO A 163 10.08 3.37 4.46
CA PRO A 163 8.85 3.32 3.67
C PRO A 163 7.86 2.25 4.15
N GLN A 164 8.35 1.12 4.66
CA GLN A 164 7.49 0.06 5.19
C GLN A 164 6.82 0.46 6.51
N THR A 165 7.48 1.31 7.32
CA THR A 165 6.87 1.90 8.52
C THR A 165 5.63 2.74 8.19
N ALA A 166 5.54 3.26 6.96
CA ALA A 166 4.36 3.97 6.48
C ALA A 166 3.09 3.10 6.49
N ALA A 167 3.21 1.77 6.37
CA ALA A 167 2.08 0.86 6.53
C ALA A 167 1.46 0.99 7.93
N SER A 168 2.29 0.91 8.97
CA SER A 168 1.81 1.05 10.36
C SER A 168 1.20 2.43 10.63
N VAL A 169 1.80 3.49 10.08
CA VAL A 169 1.24 4.85 10.20
C VAL A 169 -0.08 4.96 9.44
N GLY A 170 -0.18 4.37 8.24
CA GLY A 170 -1.40 4.34 7.43
C GLY A 170 -2.54 3.60 8.12
N ILE A 171 -2.26 2.41 8.70
CA ILE A 171 -3.21 1.66 9.52
C ILE A 171 -3.69 2.51 10.70
N MET A 172 -2.74 3.09 11.44
CA MET A 172 -3.06 3.90 12.62
C MET A 172 -3.93 5.11 12.27
N LEU A 173 -3.64 5.81 11.19
CA LEU A 173 -4.43 6.95 10.73
C LEU A 173 -5.83 6.50 10.28
N ALA A 174 -5.90 5.49 9.42
CA ALA A 174 -7.17 4.96 8.91
C ALA A 174 -8.08 4.48 10.05
N THR A 175 -7.55 3.59 10.90
CA THR A 175 -8.28 3.01 12.02
C THR A 175 -8.61 4.07 13.08
N GLY A 176 -7.68 4.98 13.34
CA GLY A 176 -7.86 6.07 14.31
C GLY A 176 -9.00 7.02 13.91
N ILE A 177 -9.10 7.40 12.64
CA ILE A 177 -10.17 8.25 12.14
C ILE A 177 -11.52 7.52 12.25
N PHE A 178 -11.60 6.24 11.87
CA PHE A 178 -12.81 5.45 12.07
C PHE A 178 -13.18 5.31 13.55
N ALA A 179 -12.21 5.05 14.43
CA ALA A 179 -12.43 4.97 15.87
C ALA A 179 -12.95 6.29 16.44
N LEU A 180 -12.38 7.43 16.05
CA LEU A 180 -12.86 8.75 16.44
C LEU A 180 -14.29 8.99 15.94
N CYS A 181 -14.57 8.69 14.68
CA CYS A 181 -15.92 8.81 14.15
C CYS A 181 -16.92 7.92 14.94
N ASN A 182 -16.54 6.68 15.24
CA ASN A 182 -17.40 5.76 16.00
C ASN A 182 -17.60 6.22 17.45
N HIS A 183 -16.62 6.88 18.05
CA HIS A 183 -16.70 7.38 19.44
C HIS A 183 -17.56 8.65 19.58
N PHE A 184 -17.40 9.59 18.63
CA PHE A 184 -18.08 10.90 18.73
C PHE A 184 -19.44 10.95 18.03
N LEU A 185 -19.74 10.02 17.13
CA LEU A 185 -21.00 9.98 16.37
C LEU A 185 -21.90 8.85 16.86
N THR A 186 -23.19 9.08 16.81
CA THR A 186 -24.15 7.99 17.00
C THR A 186 -24.08 7.00 15.83
N SER A 187 -24.55 5.77 16.03
CA SER A 187 -24.58 4.75 14.95
C SER A 187 -25.31 5.25 13.71
N GLU A 188 -26.38 6.02 13.86
CA GLU A 188 -27.13 6.62 12.76
C GLU A 188 -26.30 7.69 12.03
N GLN A 189 -25.67 8.59 12.77
CA GLN A 189 -24.79 9.62 12.21
C GLN A 189 -23.57 9.00 11.51
N PHE A 190 -22.99 7.95 12.10
CA PHE A 190 -21.87 7.24 11.50
C PHE A 190 -22.26 6.62 10.16
N LEU A 191 -23.39 5.92 10.07
CA LEU A 191 -23.87 5.29 8.84
C LEU A 191 -24.40 6.30 7.81
N SER A 192 -24.94 7.46 8.24
CA SER A 192 -25.46 8.46 7.30
C SER A 192 -24.34 9.26 6.62
N TRP A 193 -23.34 9.76 7.36
CA TRP A 193 -22.28 10.60 6.81
C TRP A 193 -20.90 10.37 7.43
N GLY A 194 -20.81 9.88 8.66
CA GLY A 194 -19.56 9.79 9.39
C GLY A 194 -18.51 8.90 8.73
N TRP A 195 -18.94 7.83 8.08
CA TRP A 195 -18.07 6.93 7.34
C TRP A 195 -17.37 7.58 6.13
N ARG A 196 -17.88 8.72 5.64
CA ARG A 196 -17.33 9.48 4.52
C ARG A 196 -16.09 10.29 4.91
N ILE A 197 -15.96 10.65 6.18
CA ILE A 197 -14.86 11.49 6.69
C ILE A 197 -13.48 10.92 6.34
N PRO A 198 -13.17 9.63 6.58
CA PRO A 198 -11.86 9.08 6.23
C PRO A 198 -11.55 9.22 4.73
N PHE A 199 -12.56 9.07 3.86
CA PHE A 199 -12.41 9.23 2.41
C PHE A 199 -12.18 10.70 2.03
N TRP A 200 -12.87 11.65 2.64
CA TRP A 200 -12.64 13.08 2.40
C TRP A 200 -11.27 13.54 2.88
N LEU A 201 -10.78 12.99 3.99
CA LEU A 201 -9.44 13.28 4.49
C LEU A 201 -8.32 12.75 3.58
N SER A 202 -8.61 11.82 2.67
CA SER A 202 -7.65 11.40 1.65
C SER A 202 -7.22 12.56 0.73
N ALA A 203 -8.06 13.59 0.55
CA ALA A 203 -7.68 14.80 -0.16
C ALA A 203 -6.49 15.53 0.48
N VAL A 204 -6.42 15.58 1.81
CA VAL A 204 -5.28 16.16 2.52
C VAL A 204 -4.02 15.35 2.25
N MET A 205 -4.13 14.00 2.31
CA MET A 205 -3.03 13.10 1.99
C MET A 205 -2.56 13.28 0.54
N LEU A 206 -3.51 13.40 -0.41
CA LEU A 206 -3.23 13.65 -1.82
C LEU A 206 -2.45 14.96 -2.00
N ILE A 207 -2.92 16.06 -1.40
CA ILE A 207 -2.26 17.37 -1.50
C ILE A 207 -0.83 17.31 -0.95
N VAL A 208 -0.66 16.72 0.24
CA VAL A 208 0.66 16.57 0.87
C VAL A 208 1.57 15.67 0.02
N GLY A 209 1.05 14.54 -0.46
CA GLY A 209 1.81 13.62 -1.32
C GLY A 209 2.23 14.26 -2.64
N LEU A 210 1.32 14.98 -3.30
CA LEU A 210 1.64 15.73 -4.54
C LEU A 210 2.67 16.82 -4.27
N PHE A 211 2.53 17.57 -3.18
CA PHE A 211 3.49 18.62 -2.81
C PHE A 211 4.89 18.04 -2.64
N ILE A 212 5.04 16.93 -1.91
CA ILE A 212 6.33 16.28 -1.70
C ILE A 212 6.91 15.79 -3.05
N ARG A 213 6.09 15.15 -3.90
CA ARG A 213 6.55 14.61 -5.20
C ARG A 213 6.91 15.70 -6.21
N LEU A 214 6.21 16.81 -6.22
CA LEU A 214 6.55 17.95 -7.07
C LEU A 214 7.95 18.52 -6.73
N HIS A 215 8.33 18.50 -5.45
CA HIS A 215 9.63 18.99 -4.97
C HIS A 215 10.74 17.92 -4.93
N THR A 216 10.45 16.67 -5.30
CA THR A 216 11.44 15.60 -5.41
C THR A 216 12.08 15.64 -6.81
N GLU A 217 13.40 15.50 -6.89
CA GLU A 217 14.14 15.44 -8.15
C GLU A 217 13.93 14.09 -8.85
N GLU A 218 14.08 14.07 -10.20
CA GLU A 218 14.06 12.85 -10.99
C GLU A 218 15.24 11.94 -10.62
N THR A 219 15.08 10.62 -10.78
CA THR A 219 16.12 9.63 -10.43
C THR A 219 17.40 9.83 -11.24
N LEU A 220 18.55 9.69 -10.58
CA LEU A 220 19.87 9.80 -11.22
C LEU A 220 20.04 8.79 -12.38
N ASP A 221 19.46 7.61 -12.26
CA ASP A 221 19.54 6.58 -13.29
C ASP A 221 18.73 6.96 -14.54
N PHE A 222 17.59 7.60 -14.40
CA PHE A 222 16.83 8.13 -15.55
C PHE A 222 17.58 9.29 -16.21
N GLN A 223 18.21 10.17 -15.44
CA GLN A 223 19.03 11.25 -15.97
C GLN A 223 20.25 10.71 -16.74
N LYS A 224 20.89 9.63 -16.26
CA LYS A 224 22.00 8.97 -16.94
C LYS A 224 21.55 8.24 -18.22
N GLN A 225 20.42 7.55 -18.22
CA GLN A 225 19.87 6.89 -19.41
C GLN A 225 19.50 7.89 -20.51
N LYS A 226 19.04 9.07 -20.15
CA LYS A 226 18.71 10.15 -21.10
C LYS A 226 19.96 10.73 -21.80
N THR A 227 21.11 10.71 -21.11
CA THR A 227 22.40 11.16 -21.67
C THR A 227 23.10 10.08 -22.49
N THR A 228 22.83 8.79 -22.21
CA THR A 228 23.43 7.67 -22.94
C THR A 228 22.39 7.20 -23.98
N ASN A 229 22.51 7.66 -25.19
CA ASN A 229 21.60 7.42 -26.33
C ASN A 229 21.62 5.95 -26.83
N ASN A 230 21.69 4.96 -25.95
CA ASN A 230 21.73 3.53 -26.27
C ASN A 230 20.30 2.99 -26.36
N LYS A 231 19.72 3.10 -27.57
CA LYS A 231 18.55 2.33 -28.01
C LYS A 231 18.97 0.87 -28.30
N GLU A 232 19.41 0.13 -27.33
CA GLU A 232 19.37 -1.31 -27.47
C GLU A 232 17.93 -1.77 -27.30
N LYS A 233 17.41 -2.41 -28.35
CA LYS A 233 16.12 -3.12 -28.34
C LYS A 233 16.24 -4.33 -27.40
N SER A 234 16.13 -4.10 -26.11
CA SER A 234 16.09 -5.18 -25.15
C SER A 234 14.72 -5.86 -25.19
N VAL A 235 14.72 -7.18 -25.23
CA VAL A 235 13.55 -8.02 -24.93
C VAL A 235 12.93 -7.51 -23.63
N PRO A 236 11.59 -7.41 -23.53
CA PRO A 236 10.97 -6.92 -22.29
C PRO A 236 11.56 -7.65 -21.07
N PRO A 237 12.09 -6.93 -20.07
CA PRO A 237 12.82 -7.53 -18.93
C PRO A 237 12.03 -8.63 -18.22
N LEU A 238 10.70 -8.53 -18.25
CA LEU A 238 9.77 -9.52 -17.69
C LEU A 238 9.90 -10.89 -18.36
N ILE A 239 9.97 -10.93 -19.70
CA ILE A 239 10.06 -12.20 -20.47
C ILE A 239 11.42 -12.86 -20.20
N GLU A 240 12.48 -12.08 -20.12
CA GLU A 240 13.81 -12.57 -19.80
C GLU A 240 13.90 -13.14 -18.38
N LEU A 241 13.28 -12.45 -17.41
CA LEU A 241 13.20 -12.88 -16.02
C LEU A 241 12.48 -14.23 -15.88
N PHE A 242 11.32 -14.41 -16.53
CA PHE A 242 10.56 -15.66 -16.51
C PHE A 242 11.33 -16.82 -17.18
N LYS A 243 12.09 -16.54 -18.23
CA LYS A 243 12.89 -17.57 -18.91
C LYS A 243 14.14 -17.98 -18.13
N LYS A 244 14.84 -17.00 -17.51
CA LYS A 244 16.13 -17.27 -16.84
C LYS A 244 16.00 -17.73 -15.40
N HIS A 245 14.98 -17.27 -14.67
CA HIS A 245 14.90 -17.46 -13.20
C HIS A 245 13.49 -17.90 -12.71
N PRO A 246 12.82 -18.91 -13.32
CA PRO A 246 11.45 -19.29 -12.96
C PRO A 246 11.36 -19.76 -11.50
N ARG A 247 12.35 -20.50 -11.00
CA ARG A 247 12.39 -20.99 -9.62
C ARG A 247 12.44 -19.85 -8.60
N ASN A 248 13.25 -18.82 -8.85
CA ASN A 248 13.38 -17.68 -7.95
C ASN A 248 12.08 -16.86 -7.90
N ILE A 249 11.37 -16.77 -9.02
CA ILE A 249 10.05 -16.12 -9.09
C ILE A 249 9.04 -16.88 -8.23
N LEU A 250 8.96 -18.21 -8.37
CA LEU A 250 8.05 -19.03 -7.57
C LEU A 250 8.35 -18.97 -6.07
N LEU A 251 9.62 -18.98 -5.68
CA LEU A 251 10.02 -18.86 -4.27
C LEU A 251 9.67 -17.47 -3.71
N ALA A 252 9.93 -16.41 -4.45
CA ALA A 252 9.59 -15.04 -4.05
C ALA A 252 8.06 -14.85 -3.95
N LEU A 253 7.31 -15.42 -4.91
CA LEU A 253 5.85 -15.42 -4.89
C LEU A 253 5.31 -16.16 -3.66
N GLY A 254 5.82 -17.36 -3.36
CA GLY A 254 5.41 -18.14 -2.20
C GLY A 254 5.69 -17.40 -0.87
N ALA A 255 6.87 -16.82 -0.72
CA ALA A 255 7.22 -16.02 0.46
C ALA A 255 6.29 -14.82 0.64
N ARG A 256 5.97 -14.13 -0.46
CA ARG A 256 5.07 -12.95 -0.43
C ARG A 256 3.61 -13.33 -0.19
N LEU A 257 3.15 -14.46 -0.73
CA LEU A 257 1.78 -14.95 -0.50
C LEU A 257 1.54 -15.27 0.98
N ALA A 258 2.46 -15.96 1.63
CA ALA A 258 2.33 -16.32 3.05
C ALA A 258 2.16 -15.07 3.93
N GLU A 259 3.00 -14.04 3.72
CA GLU A 259 2.93 -12.77 4.44
C GLU A 259 1.62 -12.03 4.14
N SER A 260 1.26 -11.88 2.85
CA SER A 260 0.07 -11.15 2.43
C SER A 260 -1.23 -11.78 2.95
N VAL A 261 -1.36 -13.11 2.86
CA VAL A 261 -2.56 -13.82 3.31
C VAL A 261 -2.72 -13.68 4.82
N SER A 262 -1.66 -13.93 5.59
CA SER A 262 -1.70 -13.80 7.06
C SER A 262 -2.05 -12.38 7.50
N SER A 263 -1.42 -11.39 6.88
CA SER A 263 -1.67 -9.97 7.18
C SER A 263 -3.11 -9.55 6.88
N ASN A 264 -3.67 -9.98 5.74
CA ASN A 264 -5.04 -9.63 5.38
C ASN A 264 -6.08 -10.36 6.25
N ILE A 265 -5.85 -11.61 6.63
CA ILE A 265 -6.72 -12.32 7.57
C ILE A 265 -6.78 -11.57 8.90
N ILE A 266 -5.66 -11.17 9.46
CA ILE A 266 -5.63 -10.46 10.75
C ILE A 266 -6.22 -9.06 10.64
N ASN A 267 -5.78 -8.26 9.68
CA ASN A 267 -6.10 -6.82 9.63
C ASN A 267 -7.46 -6.51 8.99
N ALA A 268 -7.95 -7.32 8.05
CA ALA A 268 -9.23 -7.07 7.39
C ALA A 268 -10.33 -7.99 7.94
N PHE A 269 -10.13 -9.30 7.90
CA PHE A 269 -11.15 -10.25 8.34
C PHE A 269 -11.29 -10.30 9.85
N GLY A 270 -10.21 -10.09 10.62
CA GLY A 270 -10.23 -10.11 12.08
C GLY A 270 -11.22 -9.10 12.70
N ILE A 271 -11.35 -7.90 12.12
CA ILE A 271 -12.32 -6.89 12.57
C ILE A 271 -13.74 -7.45 12.46
N VAL A 272 -14.05 -8.04 11.32
CA VAL A 272 -15.39 -8.61 11.04
C VAL A 272 -15.67 -9.79 11.96
N TYR A 273 -14.72 -10.69 12.11
CA TYR A 273 -14.88 -11.87 12.95
C TYR A 273 -15.18 -11.49 14.41
N ILE A 274 -14.42 -10.54 14.97
CA ILE A 274 -14.61 -10.09 16.35
C ILE A 274 -15.95 -9.36 16.50
N SER A 275 -16.34 -8.52 15.56
CA SER A 275 -17.56 -7.71 15.69
C SER A 275 -18.84 -8.45 15.30
N SER A 276 -18.83 -9.34 14.30
CA SER A 276 -20.03 -10.01 13.82
C SER A 276 -20.19 -11.43 14.38
N GLN A 277 -19.14 -12.22 14.51
CA GLN A 277 -19.24 -13.59 14.99
C GLN A 277 -19.17 -13.68 16.52
N LEU A 278 -18.27 -12.91 17.16
CA LEU A 278 -18.16 -12.85 18.61
C LEU A 278 -19.09 -11.83 19.24
N ALA A 279 -19.82 -11.04 18.44
CA ALA A 279 -20.73 -9.99 18.87
C ALA A 279 -20.12 -8.99 19.87
N LEU A 280 -18.79 -8.78 19.78
CA LEU A 280 -18.07 -7.82 20.63
C LEU A 280 -18.14 -6.42 20.03
N SER A 281 -17.96 -5.39 20.90
CA SER A 281 -17.92 -4.00 20.45
C SER A 281 -16.85 -3.80 19.38
N ARG A 282 -17.17 -3.00 18.35
CA ARG A 282 -16.24 -2.59 17.28
C ARG A 282 -14.99 -1.87 17.80
N ASP A 283 -15.07 -1.30 18.98
CA ASP A 283 -13.94 -0.61 19.62
C ASP A 283 -12.79 -1.55 19.97
N ILE A 284 -13.08 -2.82 20.25
CA ILE A 284 -12.06 -3.83 20.62
C ILE A 284 -11.07 -4.09 19.46
N PRO A 285 -11.51 -4.50 18.26
CA PRO A 285 -10.59 -4.73 17.16
C PRO A 285 -9.93 -3.42 16.68
N LEU A 286 -10.63 -2.30 16.70
CA LEU A 286 -10.05 -1.00 16.31
C LEU A 286 -8.93 -0.57 17.29
N THR A 287 -9.15 -0.72 18.58
CA THR A 287 -8.12 -0.43 19.61
C THR A 287 -6.93 -1.39 19.48
N GLY A 288 -7.18 -2.69 19.25
CA GLY A 288 -6.13 -3.67 19.01
C GLY A 288 -5.26 -3.29 17.82
N MET A 289 -5.86 -2.89 16.70
CA MET A 289 -5.13 -2.42 15.52
C MET A 289 -4.34 -1.13 15.77
N LEU A 290 -4.88 -0.19 16.56
CA LEU A 290 -4.16 1.02 16.93
C LEU A 290 -2.90 0.71 17.75
N ILE A 291 -3.02 -0.17 18.76
CA ILE A 291 -1.89 -0.59 19.59
C ILE A 291 -0.85 -1.33 18.74
N ALA A 292 -1.27 -2.29 17.91
CA ALA A 292 -0.38 -3.03 17.04
C ALA A 292 0.36 -2.11 16.04
N SER A 293 -0.34 -1.13 15.49
CA SER A 293 0.24 -0.15 14.57
C SER A 293 1.24 0.78 15.27
N ALA A 294 0.91 1.22 16.50
CA ALA A 294 1.84 2.02 17.31
C ALA A 294 3.14 1.26 17.59
N ILE A 295 3.05 -0.03 17.95
CA ILE A 295 4.21 -0.92 18.12
C ILE A 295 4.95 -1.06 16.79
N GLY A 296 4.23 -1.22 15.66
CA GLY A 296 4.78 -1.37 14.32
C GLY A 296 5.63 -0.19 13.86
N ILE A 297 5.26 1.04 14.24
CA ILE A 297 6.01 2.26 13.92
C ILE A 297 7.46 2.20 14.47
N PHE A 298 7.64 1.63 15.64
CA PHE A 298 8.96 1.52 16.28
C PHE A 298 9.66 0.20 15.93
N SER A 299 8.92 -0.91 15.87
CA SER A 299 9.50 -2.23 15.62
C SER A 299 10.02 -2.37 14.18
N CYS A 300 9.35 -1.79 13.19
CA CYS A 300 9.76 -1.91 11.79
C CYS A 300 11.15 -1.30 11.53
N PRO A 301 11.48 -0.04 11.92
CA PRO A 301 12.83 0.50 11.80
C PRO A 301 13.87 -0.25 12.67
N LEU A 302 13.46 -0.71 13.85
CA LEU A 302 14.33 -1.48 14.73
C LEU A 302 14.76 -2.81 14.08
N VAL A 303 13.78 -3.55 13.52
CA VAL A 303 14.04 -4.79 12.79
C VAL A 303 14.87 -4.52 11.52
N GLY A 304 14.60 -3.44 10.82
CA GLY A 304 15.41 -2.99 9.68
C GLY A 304 16.86 -2.74 10.06
N TRP A 305 17.12 -2.06 11.16
CA TRP A 305 18.46 -1.86 11.70
C TRP A 305 19.13 -3.16 12.18
N LEU A 306 18.36 -4.05 12.78
CA LEU A 306 18.85 -5.36 13.20
C LEU A 306 19.24 -6.23 11.99
N SER A 307 18.49 -6.12 10.87
CA SER A 307 18.80 -6.83 9.64
C SER A 307 20.15 -6.45 9.03
N ASP A 308 20.57 -5.19 9.19
CA ASP A 308 21.89 -4.73 8.75
C ASP A 308 23.03 -5.34 9.55
N ARG A 309 22.77 -5.82 10.80
CA ARG A 309 23.77 -6.43 11.69
C ARG A 309 23.80 -7.95 11.65
N ILE A 310 22.63 -8.60 11.68
CA ILE A 310 22.51 -10.07 11.79
C ILE A 310 22.38 -10.73 10.41
N GLY A 311 22.03 -9.95 9.40
CA GLY A 311 21.75 -10.41 8.06
C GLY A 311 20.23 -10.67 7.81
N GLN A 312 19.78 -10.29 6.62
CA GLN A 312 18.38 -10.32 6.23
C GLN A 312 17.77 -11.73 6.27
N LYS A 313 18.52 -12.75 5.81
CA LYS A 313 18.04 -14.14 5.75
C LYS A 313 17.76 -14.69 7.14
N SER A 314 18.69 -14.51 8.08
CA SER A 314 18.56 -15.01 9.45
C SER A 314 17.36 -14.39 10.17
N LEU A 315 17.20 -13.07 9.99
CA LEU A 315 16.11 -12.33 10.60
C LEU A 315 14.74 -12.71 10.01
N TYR A 316 14.65 -12.90 8.69
CA TYR A 316 13.42 -13.36 8.03
C TYR A 316 13.01 -14.75 8.52
N LEU A 317 13.96 -15.68 8.61
CA LEU A 317 13.69 -17.04 9.10
C LEU A 317 13.26 -17.06 10.57
N SER A 318 13.87 -16.23 11.42
CA SER A 318 13.45 -16.13 12.82
C SER A 318 12.04 -15.56 12.97
N GLY A 319 11.66 -14.55 12.16
CA GLY A 319 10.31 -14.01 12.11
C GLY A 319 9.29 -15.04 11.62
N ALA A 320 9.61 -15.78 10.55
CA ALA A 320 8.75 -16.86 10.05
C ALA A 320 8.56 -17.98 11.09
N GLY A 321 9.63 -18.37 11.78
CA GLY A 321 9.57 -19.33 12.87
C GLY A 321 8.71 -18.86 14.04
N PHE A 322 8.80 -17.59 14.40
CA PHE A 322 7.94 -16.98 15.41
C PHE A 322 6.46 -17.06 15.00
N CYS A 323 6.11 -16.71 13.77
CA CYS A 323 4.73 -16.83 13.29
C CYS A 323 4.20 -18.26 13.35
N VAL A 324 5.02 -19.27 13.04
CA VAL A 324 4.61 -20.69 13.12
C VAL A 324 4.34 -21.13 14.56
N LEU A 325 5.09 -20.60 15.55
CA LEU A 325 4.91 -20.93 16.95
C LEU A 325 3.67 -20.29 17.58
N PHE A 326 3.19 -19.17 17.02
CA PHE A 326 2.04 -18.41 17.53
C PHE A 326 0.76 -18.57 16.69
N ALA A 327 0.80 -19.33 15.60
CA ALA A 327 -0.36 -19.69 14.79
C ALA A 327 -1.07 -20.92 15.37
#